data_b486746ac696d8a8172abe1507662469
#
_entry.id   b486746ac696d8a8172abe1507662469
#
_cell.length_a   1.000
_cell.length_b   1.000
_cell.length_c   1.000
_cell.angle_alpha   90.00
_cell.angle_beta   90.00
_cell.angle_gamma   90.00
#
_symmetry.space_group_name_H-M   'P 1'
#
loop_
_entity.id
_entity.type
_entity.pdbx_description
1 polymer ?
#
loop_
_entity_poly.entity_id
_entity_poly.type
_entity_poly.pdbx_seq_one_letter_code
_entity_poly.pdbx_strand_id
1 'polypeptide(L)'
;LGKSDKFLENNTQTMNFTERLKLTYRNNFMEIIAGARSRIAKSWYTIESANTNVTRNNQASMSMNWTIPGGLGLVGEFNYNWYKGYQTKQDDEYVFNLEITKLLFKNQCTLSLKGYDLLNQSKNLSVSDSSNYHTETWNNTLGRYVILSLTWRFGNMNNASKGMRGRGPGGPGHGPGPGGPPPMM
;
A
#
# COMPACT_ATOMS: atom_id res chain seq x y z
N LEU A 1 47.86 -17.24 -30.01
CA LEU A 1 48.00 -16.00 -29.23
C LEU A 1 46.61 -15.62 -28.74
N GLY A 2 46.23 -16.03 -27.52
CA GLY A 2 44.98 -15.77 -26.91
C GLY A 2 44.84 -14.27 -26.60
N LYS A 3 43.81 -13.63 -27.10
CA LYS A 3 43.34 -12.34 -26.57
C LYS A 3 42.86 -12.59 -25.12
N SER A 4 43.54 -11.99 -24.16
CA SER A 4 43.06 -11.91 -22.79
C SER A 4 41.76 -11.12 -22.81
N ASP A 5 40.62 -11.78 -22.62
CA ASP A 5 39.34 -11.12 -22.38
C ASP A 5 39.46 -10.36 -21.06
N LYS A 6 39.66 -9.04 -21.15
CA LYS A 6 39.58 -8.18 -19.98
C LYS A 6 38.11 -8.18 -19.53
N PHE A 7 37.82 -8.84 -18.44
CA PHE A 7 36.56 -8.68 -17.73
C PHE A 7 36.47 -7.23 -17.27
N LEU A 8 35.54 -6.49 -17.83
CA LEU A 8 35.22 -5.12 -17.39
C LEU A 8 34.25 -5.22 -16.22
N GLU A 9 34.71 -4.78 -15.07
CA GLU A 9 33.86 -4.72 -13.88
C GLU A 9 32.85 -3.57 -14.02
N ASN A 10 31.56 -3.90 -14.04
CA ASN A 10 30.47 -2.91 -14.04
C ASN A 10 29.98 -2.66 -12.63
N ASN A 11 30.27 -1.51 -12.08
CA ASN A 11 29.77 -1.08 -10.80
C ASN A 11 28.53 -0.18 -11.01
N THR A 12 27.41 -0.53 -10.36
CA THR A 12 26.15 0.21 -10.47
C THR A 12 25.85 0.92 -9.16
N GLN A 13 25.63 2.23 -9.23
CA GLN A 13 25.15 3.04 -8.12
C GLN A 13 23.74 3.53 -8.42
N THR A 14 22.83 3.40 -7.46
CA THR A 14 21.45 3.86 -7.61
C THR A 14 21.07 4.79 -6.47
N MET A 15 20.61 5.98 -6.82
CA MET A 15 20.04 6.95 -5.89
C MET A 15 18.52 6.97 -6.05
N ASN A 16 17.80 6.84 -4.94
CA ASN A 16 16.35 6.90 -4.89
C ASN A 16 15.91 8.14 -4.11
N PHE A 17 15.08 8.96 -4.72
CA PHE A 17 14.42 10.10 -4.10
C PHE A 17 12.90 9.88 -4.12
N THR A 18 12.24 10.09 -2.99
CA THR A 18 10.78 9.89 -2.87
C THR A 18 10.16 11.06 -2.16
N GLU A 19 9.23 11.72 -2.84
CA GLU A 19 8.38 12.77 -2.30
C GLU A 19 6.97 12.23 -2.08
N ARG A 20 6.32 12.69 -1.00
CA ARG A 20 4.95 12.36 -0.67
C ARG A 20 4.22 13.57 -0.15
N LEU A 21 3.05 13.82 -0.70
CA LEU A 21 2.10 14.81 -0.23
C LEU A 21 0.82 14.11 0.18
N LYS A 22 0.27 14.49 1.33
CA LYS A 22 -1.02 14.00 1.81
C LYS A 22 -1.84 15.18 2.33
N LEU A 23 -3.04 15.34 1.81
CA LEU A 23 -4.03 16.31 2.25
C LEU A 23 -5.22 15.54 2.82
N THR A 24 -5.69 15.94 3.98
CA THR A 24 -6.85 15.33 4.63
C THR A 24 -7.85 16.40 4.99
N TYR A 25 -9.07 16.22 4.51
CA TYR A 25 -10.24 17.00 4.93
C TYR A 25 -11.17 16.08 5.69
N ARG A 26 -11.61 16.50 6.87
CA ARG A 26 -12.53 15.72 7.70
C ARG A 26 -13.57 16.62 8.34
N ASN A 27 -14.81 16.17 8.30
CA ASN A 27 -15.89 16.72 9.09
C ASN A 27 -16.69 15.58 9.76
N ASN A 28 -17.83 15.90 10.38
CA ASN A 28 -18.65 14.92 11.12
C ASN A 28 -19.23 13.79 10.27
N PHE A 29 -19.32 13.98 8.96
CA PHE A 29 -20.00 13.06 8.03
C PHE A 29 -19.07 12.49 6.99
N MET A 30 -17.96 13.18 6.69
CA MET A 30 -17.13 12.85 5.55
C MET A 30 -15.65 13.04 5.87
N GLU A 31 -14.84 12.11 5.38
CA GLU A 31 -13.38 12.22 5.32
C GLU A 31 -12.92 12.04 3.87
N ILE A 32 -12.12 12.98 3.38
CA ILE A 32 -11.47 12.91 2.08
C ILE A 32 -9.97 12.99 2.31
N ILE A 33 -9.23 12.06 1.71
CA ILE A 33 -7.78 12.03 1.72
C ILE A 33 -7.31 12.06 0.27
N ALA A 34 -6.55 13.08 -0.08
CA ALA A 34 -5.85 13.16 -1.36
C ALA A 34 -4.36 12.97 -1.14
N GLY A 35 -3.72 12.15 -1.95
CA GLY A 35 -2.31 11.83 -1.86
C GLY A 35 -1.62 11.93 -3.21
N ALA A 36 -0.36 12.36 -3.19
CA ALA A 36 0.52 12.28 -4.33
C ALA A 36 1.88 11.72 -3.88
N ARG A 37 2.45 10.84 -4.68
CA ARG A 37 3.78 10.27 -4.47
C ARG A 37 4.56 10.32 -5.77
N SER A 38 5.79 10.82 -5.71
CA SER A 38 6.74 10.73 -6.81
C SER A 38 8.01 10.05 -6.32
N ARG A 39 8.41 8.99 -7.00
CA ARG A 39 9.68 8.30 -6.78
C ARG A 39 10.54 8.42 -8.01
N ILE A 40 11.71 9.01 -7.86
CA ILE A 40 12.72 9.16 -8.89
C ILE A 40 13.88 8.24 -8.50
N ALA A 41 14.27 7.34 -9.40
CA ALA A 41 15.46 6.52 -9.26
C ALA A 41 16.42 6.86 -10.38
N LYS A 42 17.66 7.18 -10.02
CA LYS A 42 18.75 7.45 -10.98
C LYS A 42 19.86 6.44 -10.75
N SER A 43 20.20 5.72 -11.82
CA SER A 43 21.25 4.72 -11.81
C SER A 43 22.41 5.16 -12.69
N TRP A 44 23.64 5.01 -12.17
CA TRP A 44 24.89 5.25 -12.89
C TRP A 44 25.62 3.93 -13.03
N TYR A 45 26.29 3.77 -14.16
CA TYR A 45 27.07 2.59 -14.49
C TYR A 45 28.50 3.00 -14.83
N THR A 46 29.48 2.17 -14.47
CA THR A 46 30.91 2.44 -14.76
C THR A 46 31.30 2.09 -16.19
N ILE A 47 30.53 1.26 -16.88
CA ILE A 47 30.76 0.92 -18.28
C ILE A 47 30.05 1.98 -19.15
N GLU A 48 30.80 2.61 -20.02
CA GLU A 48 30.39 3.72 -20.90
C GLU A 48 29.20 3.37 -21.83
N SER A 49 29.00 2.10 -22.16
CA SER A 49 27.88 1.61 -22.97
C SER A 49 26.55 1.53 -22.20
N ALA A 50 26.58 1.58 -20.89
CA ALA A 50 25.37 1.57 -20.05
C ALA A 50 24.95 3.01 -19.76
N ASN A 51 23.96 3.51 -20.48
CA ASN A 51 23.43 4.85 -20.30
C ASN A 51 22.86 5.05 -18.88
N THR A 52 23.16 6.21 -18.28
CA THR A 52 22.48 6.64 -17.04
C THR A 52 20.98 6.54 -17.22
N ASN A 53 20.32 5.74 -16.39
CA ASN A 53 18.88 5.57 -16.46
C ASN A 53 18.20 6.37 -15.34
N VAL A 54 17.18 7.14 -15.71
CA VAL A 54 16.35 7.88 -14.77
C VAL A 54 14.91 7.40 -14.91
N THR A 55 14.44 6.64 -13.94
CA THR A 55 13.06 6.19 -13.88
C THR A 55 12.24 7.01 -12.89
N ARG A 56 10.98 7.24 -13.23
CA ARG A 56 10.01 7.94 -12.39
C ARG A 56 8.76 7.09 -12.25
N ASN A 57 8.37 6.85 -11.01
CA ASN A 57 7.12 6.19 -10.65
C ASN A 57 6.30 7.20 -9.84
N ASN A 58 5.18 7.61 -10.39
CA ASN A 58 4.31 8.60 -9.78
C ASN A 58 2.95 7.97 -9.49
N GLN A 59 2.34 8.43 -8.41
CA GLN A 59 1.02 7.99 -7.98
C GLN A 59 0.22 9.19 -7.50
N ALA A 60 -1.00 9.30 -7.95
CA ALA A 60 -2.02 10.14 -7.34
C ALA A 60 -3.10 9.23 -6.76
N SER A 61 -3.56 9.53 -5.56
CA SER A 61 -4.59 8.75 -4.88
C SER A 61 -5.63 9.66 -4.25
N MET A 62 -6.87 9.21 -4.23
CA MET A 62 -7.97 9.85 -3.52
C MET A 62 -8.80 8.79 -2.83
N SER A 63 -9.08 8.97 -1.54
CA SER A 63 -10.04 8.17 -0.82
C SER A 63 -11.10 9.06 -0.18
N MET A 64 -12.33 8.60 -0.20
CA MET A 64 -13.47 9.25 0.40
C MET A 64 -14.21 8.24 1.28
N ASN A 65 -14.50 8.65 2.49
CA ASN A 65 -15.38 7.91 3.41
C ASN A 65 -16.52 8.86 3.80
N TRP A 66 -17.74 8.50 3.45
CA TRP A 66 -18.92 9.32 3.72
C TRP A 66 -19.94 8.53 4.53
N THR A 67 -20.27 9.03 5.71
CA THR A 67 -21.30 8.50 6.59
C THR A 67 -22.57 9.35 6.43
N ILE A 68 -23.57 8.79 5.77
CA ILE A 68 -24.82 9.46 5.48
C ILE A 68 -25.82 9.15 6.62
N PRO A 69 -26.56 10.15 7.13
CA PRO A 69 -27.63 9.91 8.10
C PRO A 69 -28.59 8.81 7.65
N GLY A 70 -29.05 7.97 8.57
CA GLY A 70 -29.92 6.83 8.25
C GLY A 70 -29.14 5.52 8.07
N GLY A 71 -27.84 5.46 8.45
CA GLY A 71 -27.05 4.25 8.45
C GLY A 71 -26.56 3.81 7.08
N LEU A 72 -26.37 4.75 6.17
CA LEU A 72 -25.74 4.52 4.87
C LEU A 72 -24.27 5.00 4.94
N GLY A 73 -23.34 4.17 4.49
CA GLY A 73 -21.94 4.50 4.33
C GLY A 73 -21.50 4.34 2.89
N LEU A 74 -20.65 5.22 2.42
CA LEU A 74 -20.03 5.18 1.10
C LEU A 74 -18.51 5.31 1.26
N VAL A 75 -17.75 4.37 0.72
CA VAL A 75 -16.29 4.44 0.65
C VAL A 75 -15.87 4.35 -0.81
N GLY A 76 -15.15 5.34 -1.28
CA GLY A 76 -14.57 5.37 -2.62
C GLY A 76 -13.07 5.49 -2.54
N GLU A 77 -12.35 4.74 -3.38
CA GLU A 77 -10.89 4.79 -3.51
C GLU A 77 -10.53 4.87 -4.97
N PHE A 78 -9.73 5.85 -5.33
CA PHE A 78 -9.19 6.02 -6.67
C PHE A 78 -7.67 6.12 -6.60
N ASN A 79 -6.98 5.35 -7.44
CA ASN A 79 -5.53 5.38 -7.60
C ASN A 79 -5.19 5.51 -9.08
N TYR A 80 -4.30 6.44 -9.38
CA TYR A 80 -3.71 6.64 -10.69
C TYR A 80 -2.19 6.50 -10.59
N ASN A 81 -1.62 5.54 -11.30
CA ASN A 81 -0.19 5.29 -11.37
C ASN A 81 0.30 5.56 -12.78
N TRP A 82 1.40 6.31 -12.92
CA TRP A 82 2.04 6.55 -14.21
C TRP A 82 3.56 6.48 -14.09
N TYR A 83 4.18 6.00 -15.16
CA TYR A 83 5.57 5.61 -15.20
C TYR A 83 6.30 6.33 -16.32
N LYS A 84 7.56 6.74 -16.09
CA LYS A 84 8.42 7.37 -17.09
C LYS A 84 9.85 6.89 -16.97
N GLY A 85 10.58 6.83 -18.09
CA GLY A 85 12.01 6.52 -18.13
C GLY A 85 12.35 5.04 -18.01
N TYR A 86 11.37 4.15 -18.11
CA TYR A 86 11.60 2.71 -18.20
C TYR A 86 11.97 2.33 -19.64
N GLN A 87 12.81 1.31 -19.80
CA GLN A 87 13.20 0.81 -21.14
C GLN A 87 11.99 0.21 -21.87
N THR A 88 11.15 -0.52 -21.14
CA THR A 88 9.87 -0.99 -21.64
C THR A 88 8.79 0.01 -21.27
N LYS A 89 8.02 0.46 -22.25
CA LYS A 89 6.89 1.37 -22.00
C LYS A 89 5.90 0.70 -21.06
N GLN A 90 5.70 1.32 -19.91
CA GLN A 90 4.64 0.93 -18.98
C GLN A 90 3.43 1.83 -19.22
N ASP A 91 2.27 1.21 -19.36
CA ASP A 91 1.02 1.93 -19.47
C ASP A 91 0.58 2.46 -18.10
N ASP A 92 -0.14 3.56 -18.14
CA ASP A 92 -0.77 4.13 -16.97
C ASP A 92 -1.84 3.18 -16.41
N GLU A 93 -2.04 3.21 -15.10
CA GLU A 93 -2.97 2.36 -14.39
C GLU A 93 -3.96 3.20 -13.60
N TYR A 94 -5.24 2.90 -13.76
CA TYR A 94 -6.35 3.55 -13.06
C TYR A 94 -7.14 2.49 -12.28
N VAL A 95 -7.13 2.54 -10.97
CA VAL A 95 -7.88 1.61 -10.13
C VAL A 95 -8.94 2.37 -9.36
N PHE A 96 -10.19 1.95 -9.49
CA PHE A 96 -11.31 2.52 -8.75
C PHE A 96 -12.07 1.43 -8.00
N ASN A 97 -12.15 1.59 -6.67
CA ASN A 97 -12.89 0.73 -5.76
C ASN A 97 -14.04 1.53 -5.13
N LEU A 98 -15.17 0.88 -4.95
CA LEU A 98 -16.34 1.49 -4.32
C LEU A 98 -16.99 0.50 -3.35
N GLU A 99 -17.32 0.96 -2.16
CA GLU A 99 -18.09 0.20 -1.19
C GLU A 99 -19.29 1.00 -0.71
N ILE A 100 -20.45 0.37 -0.72
CA ILE A 100 -21.70 0.91 -0.18
C ILE A 100 -22.12 0.01 0.98
N THR A 101 -22.33 0.59 2.14
CA THR A 101 -22.79 -0.12 3.33
C THR A 101 -24.14 0.41 3.80
N LYS A 102 -25.00 -0.48 4.25
CA LYS A 102 -26.28 -0.13 4.86
C LYS A 102 -26.44 -0.83 6.20
N LEU A 103 -26.66 -0.04 7.24
CA LEU A 103 -27.01 -0.54 8.55
C LEU A 103 -28.54 -0.76 8.63
N LEU A 104 -28.94 -1.95 9.06
CA LEU A 104 -30.31 -2.40 9.17
C LEU A 104 -30.58 -2.89 10.61
N PHE A 105 -31.85 -2.98 10.99
CA PHE A 105 -32.31 -3.54 12.28
C PHE A 105 -31.59 -2.91 13.50
N LYS A 106 -31.62 -1.59 13.61
CA LYS A 106 -30.95 -0.86 14.72
C LYS A 106 -29.46 -1.22 14.83
N ASN A 107 -28.76 -1.30 13.70
CA ASN A 107 -27.33 -1.63 13.57
C ASN A 107 -26.98 -3.11 13.89
N GLN A 108 -27.94 -4.00 13.98
CA GLN A 108 -27.68 -5.42 14.17
C GLN A 108 -27.27 -6.13 12.89
N CYS A 109 -27.65 -5.59 11.75
CA CYS A 109 -27.31 -6.14 10.45
C CYS A 109 -26.59 -5.09 9.59
N THR A 110 -25.52 -5.49 8.95
CA THR A 110 -24.78 -4.68 7.98
C THR A 110 -24.83 -5.37 6.63
N LEU A 111 -25.42 -4.73 5.64
CA LEU A 111 -25.34 -5.12 4.24
C LEU A 111 -24.23 -4.27 3.57
N SER A 112 -23.29 -4.92 2.91
CA SER A 112 -22.19 -4.25 2.19
C SER A 112 -22.11 -4.78 0.76
N LEU A 113 -22.03 -3.86 -0.21
CA LEU A 113 -21.73 -4.13 -1.61
C LEU A 113 -20.40 -3.46 -1.93
N LYS A 114 -19.39 -4.26 -2.31
CA LYS A 114 -18.05 -3.78 -2.58
C LYS A 114 -17.62 -4.17 -3.98
N GLY A 115 -17.26 -3.19 -4.79
CA GLY A 115 -16.72 -3.36 -6.12
C GLY A 115 -15.23 -3.03 -6.15
N TYR A 116 -14.46 -3.93 -6.71
CA TYR A 116 -13.01 -3.78 -6.89
C TYR A 116 -12.68 -3.59 -8.37
N ASP A 117 -11.72 -2.71 -8.62
CA ASP A 117 -11.24 -2.40 -9.97
C ASP A 117 -12.38 -2.21 -10.98
N LEU A 118 -13.34 -1.32 -10.64
CA LEU A 118 -14.53 -1.11 -11.45
C LEU A 118 -14.23 -0.63 -12.86
N LEU A 119 -13.06 -0.01 -13.08
CA LEU A 119 -12.58 0.41 -14.39
C LEU A 119 -11.93 -0.73 -15.17
N ASN A 120 -11.61 -1.86 -14.51
CA ASN A 120 -10.93 -3.02 -15.07
C ASN A 120 -9.59 -2.66 -15.73
N GLN A 121 -8.81 -1.82 -15.06
CA GLN A 121 -7.54 -1.31 -15.57
C GLN A 121 -6.35 -1.59 -14.65
N SER A 122 -6.55 -2.39 -13.60
CA SER A 122 -5.45 -2.87 -12.77
C SER A 122 -4.50 -3.71 -13.61
N LYS A 123 -3.21 -3.36 -13.56
CA LYS A 123 -2.16 -4.07 -14.27
C LYS A 123 -1.53 -5.11 -13.35
N ASN A 124 -1.58 -6.35 -13.80
CA ASN A 124 -1.00 -7.47 -13.07
C ASN A 124 0.49 -7.66 -13.40
N LEU A 125 1.08 -6.73 -14.15
CA LEU A 125 2.46 -6.75 -14.60
C LEU A 125 3.30 -5.81 -13.74
N SER A 126 4.34 -6.34 -13.12
CA SER A 126 5.40 -5.57 -12.46
C SER A 126 6.68 -5.71 -13.27
N VAL A 127 7.24 -4.58 -13.68
CA VAL A 127 8.48 -4.53 -14.45
C VAL A 127 9.59 -3.95 -13.59
N SER A 128 10.72 -4.64 -13.55
CA SER A 128 11.95 -4.19 -12.88
C SER A 128 13.10 -4.26 -13.86
N ASP A 129 13.68 -3.10 -14.15
CA ASP A 129 14.82 -2.97 -15.04
C ASP A 129 16.11 -2.75 -14.21
N SER A 130 17.12 -3.53 -14.48
CA SER A 130 18.49 -3.34 -13.98
C SER A 130 19.45 -3.28 -15.15
N SER A 131 20.72 -2.92 -14.90
CA SER A 131 21.74 -2.89 -15.96
C SER A 131 21.98 -4.22 -16.65
N ASN A 132 21.75 -5.34 -15.94
CA ASN A 132 22.11 -6.67 -16.38
C ASN A 132 20.92 -7.61 -16.58
N TYR A 133 19.72 -7.20 -16.14
CA TYR A 133 18.53 -8.01 -16.28
C TYR A 133 17.26 -7.15 -16.38
N HIS A 134 16.33 -7.64 -17.13
CA HIS A 134 14.96 -7.17 -17.22
C HIS A 134 14.07 -8.26 -16.62
N THR A 135 13.23 -7.89 -15.66
CA THR A 135 12.32 -8.84 -15.00
C THR A 135 10.89 -8.36 -15.17
N GLU A 136 10.08 -9.20 -15.79
CA GLU A 136 8.64 -9.04 -15.84
C GLU A 136 7.98 -10.05 -14.90
N THR A 137 7.22 -9.57 -13.96
CA THR A 137 6.48 -10.41 -13.01
C THR A 137 4.99 -10.27 -13.30
N TRP A 138 4.38 -11.35 -13.76
CA TRP A 138 2.95 -11.43 -13.98
C TRP A 138 2.29 -12.01 -12.73
N ASN A 139 1.44 -11.22 -12.08
CA ASN A 139 0.65 -11.66 -10.95
C ASN A 139 -0.75 -12.03 -11.44
N ASN A 140 -1.16 -13.27 -11.22
CA ASN A 140 -2.53 -13.67 -11.55
C ASN A 140 -3.48 -13.13 -10.46
N THR A 141 -3.96 -11.91 -10.62
CA THR A 141 -4.96 -11.30 -9.73
C THR A 141 -6.34 -11.39 -10.35
N LEU A 142 -7.35 -11.41 -9.50
CA LEU A 142 -8.73 -11.23 -9.97
C LEU A 142 -8.83 -9.84 -10.59
N GLY A 143 -9.35 -9.75 -11.81
CA GLY A 143 -9.71 -8.48 -12.42
C GLY A 143 -10.89 -7.82 -11.67
N ARG A 144 -11.74 -7.11 -12.38
CA ARG A 144 -12.94 -6.51 -11.80
C ARG A 144 -13.87 -7.55 -11.19
N TYR A 145 -14.24 -7.36 -9.92
CA TYR A 145 -15.21 -8.20 -9.21
C TYR A 145 -16.03 -7.42 -8.19
N VAL A 146 -17.15 -8.01 -7.79
CA VAL A 146 -18.06 -7.42 -6.82
C VAL A 146 -18.33 -8.45 -5.71
N ILE A 147 -18.33 -7.98 -4.46
CA ILE A 147 -18.65 -8.78 -3.28
C ILE A 147 -19.88 -8.20 -2.61
N LEU A 148 -20.88 -9.04 -2.39
CA LEU A 148 -22.02 -8.77 -1.53
C LEU A 148 -21.80 -9.46 -0.19
N SER A 149 -21.85 -8.72 0.91
CA SER A 149 -21.66 -9.24 2.25
C SER A 149 -22.82 -8.88 3.15
N LEU A 150 -23.26 -9.86 3.95
CA LEU A 150 -24.26 -9.67 4.98
C LEU A 150 -23.63 -10.07 6.33
N THR A 151 -23.52 -9.11 7.25
CA THR A 151 -22.99 -9.34 8.58
C THR A 151 -24.10 -9.16 9.59
N TRP A 152 -24.40 -10.21 10.37
CA TRP A 152 -25.39 -10.17 11.44
C TRP A 152 -24.70 -10.29 12.80
N ARG A 153 -25.01 -9.36 13.73
CA ARG A 153 -24.49 -9.39 15.09
C ARG A 153 -25.54 -9.97 16.03
N PHE A 154 -25.23 -11.13 16.59
CA PHE A 154 -26.06 -11.78 17.59
C PHE A 154 -25.50 -11.46 18.98
N GLY A 155 -26.39 -11.18 19.95
CA GLY A 155 -26.06 -10.98 21.35
C GLY A 155 -26.09 -9.52 21.81
N ASN A 156 -26.26 -9.35 23.14
CA ASN A 156 -26.34 -8.06 23.81
C ASN A 156 -24.93 -7.67 24.27
N MET A 157 -24.22 -6.84 23.50
CA MET A 157 -22.89 -6.35 23.89
C MET A 157 -22.91 -5.25 24.96
N ASN A 158 -24.07 -4.91 25.53
CA ASN A 158 -24.20 -3.86 26.55
C ASN A 158 -23.50 -4.17 27.88
N ASN A 159 -23.01 -5.41 28.10
CA ASN A 159 -22.33 -5.76 29.35
C ASN A 159 -20.79 -5.78 29.29
N ALA A 160 -20.18 -5.68 28.09
CA ALA A 160 -18.71 -5.72 27.99
C ALA A 160 -18.02 -4.42 28.44
N SER A 161 -18.73 -3.30 28.48
CA SER A 161 -18.15 -2.01 28.91
C SER A 161 -18.20 -1.75 30.40
N LYS A 162 -18.94 -2.55 31.20
CA LYS A 162 -18.98 -2.40 32.67
C LYS A 162 -17.87 -3.16 33.39
N GLY A 163 -17.20 -4.10 32.76
CA GLY A 163 -16.15 -4.94 33.37
C GLY A 163 -14.71 -4.45 33.21
N MET A 164 -14.44 -3.44 32.39
CA MET A 164 -13.06 -2.95 32.13
C MET A 164 -12.73 -1.59 32.77
N ARG A 165 -13.46 -1.16 33.83
CA ARG A 165 -12.97 -0.11 34.72
C ARG A 165 -12.09 -0.74 35.76
N GLY A 166 -10.79 -0.90 35.52
CA GLY A 166 -9.89 -1.30 36.58
C GLY A 166 -8.58 -1.96 36.23
N ARG A 167 -8.12 -1.89 34.99
CA ARG A 167 -6.71 -2.20 34.72
C ARG A 167 -6.13 -1.14 33.78
N GLY A 168 -5.48 -0.17 34.38
CA GLY A 168 -4.58 0.74 33.69
C GLY A 168 -3.50 -0.07 32.97
N PRO A 169 -2.96 0.43 31.83
CA PRO A 169 -1.84 -0.23 31.17
C PRO A 169 -0.67 -0.26 32.17
N GLY A 170 -0.34 -1.45 32.66
CA GLY A 170 0.87 -1.69 33.43
C GLY A 170 2.06 -1.31 32.55
N GLY A 171 2.90 -0.41 33.03
CA GLY A 171 4.15 -0.04 32.37
C GLY A 171 5.02 -1.27 32.08
N PRO A 172 5.96 -1.19 31.13
CA PRO A 172 6.83 -2.29 30.77
C PRO A 172 7.63 -2.72 32.01
N GLY A 173 7.37 -3.94 32.48
CA GLY A 173 8.13 -4.55 33.53
C GLY A 173 9.59 -4.69 33.09
N HIS A 174 10.50 -4.16 33.90
CA HIS A 174 11.92 -4.45 33.79
C HIS A 174 12.11 -5.96 33.88
N GLY A 175 12.61 -6.57 32.79
CA GLY A 175 13.08 -7.94 32.77
C GLY A 175 14.25 -8.10 33.77
N PRO A 176 14.47 -9.31 34.30
CA PRO A 176 15.59 -9.58 35.19
C PRO A 176 16.90 -9.34 34.44
N GLY A 177 17.78 -8.53 35.06
CA GLY A 177 19.12 -8.27 34.52
C GLY A 177 19.95 -9.57 34.43
N PRO A 178 20.95 -9.62 33.53
CA PRO A 178 21.82 -10.77 33.39
C PRO A 178 22.59 -11.04 34.69
N GLY A 179 22.50 -12.28 35.20
CA GLY A 179 23.13 -12.71 36.41
C GLY A 179 24.66 -12.50 36.37
N GLY A 180 25.18 -11.88 37.39
CA GLY A 180 26.61 -11.76 37.62
C GLY A 180 27.28 -13.12 37.83
N PRO A 181 28.62 -13.23 37.56
CA PRO A 181 29.37 -14.47 37.69
C PRO A 181 29.42 -14.95 39.14
N PRO A 182 29.52 -16.29 39.41
CA PRO A 182 29.59 -16.84 40.75
C PRO A 182 30.93 -16.51 41.42
N PRO A 183 30.97 -16.39 42.75
CA PRO A 183 32.20 -16.14 43.48
C PRO A 183 33.13 -17.36 43.38
N MET A 184 34.40 -17.11 43.10
CA MET A 184 35.47 -18.14 43.20
C MET A 184 35.72 -18.47 44.67
N MET A 185 35.70 -19.76 44.98
CA MET A 185 36.41 -20.32 46.13
C MET A 185 37.83 -20.65 45.77
#